data_e34ba5fb4c923adc0312cc55ddd865a0
#
_entry.id   e34ba5fb4c923adc0312cc55ddd865a0
#
_cell.length_a   1.000
_cell.length_b   1.000
_cell.length_c   1.000
_cell.angle_alpha   90.00
_cell.angle_beta   90.00
_cell.angle_gamma   90.00
#
_symmetry.space_group_name_H-M   'P 1'
#
loop_
_entity.id
_entity.type
_entity.pdbx_description
1 polymer ?
#
loop_
_entity_poly.entity_id
_entity_poly.type
_entity_poly.pdbx_seq_one_letter_code
_entity_poly.pdbx_strand_id
1 'polypeptide(L)'
;MKSIRALVAVLLASSIAACTTTGLTTKPQPTPPLWTSSYNVGYTVMANCLAAQPIAGFTGVAQIEADTAVVTLTLNDGTPMNIRFIVQRTGPGTSVVEWRRLLTVGGWEPIDGDARNRADICGGLS
;
A
#
# COMPACT_ATOMS: atom_id res chain seq x y z
N MET A 1 3.09 32.41 -49.55
CA MET A 1 2.48 31.09 -49.53
C MET A 1 3.39 30.04 -48.95
N LYS A 2 4.64 30.08 -49.25
CA LYS A 2 5.59 29.04 -48.77
C LYS A 2 5.91 29.13 -47.29
N SER A 3 5.80 30.32 -46.70
CA SER A 3 6.09 30.54 -45.29
C SER A 3 5.09 29.90 -44.35
N ILE A 4 3.90 29.67 -44.82
CA ILE A 4 2.81 29.12 -44.00
C ILE A 4 3.10 27.65 -43.64
N ARG A 5 3.74 26.92 -44.52
CA ARG A 5 4.01 25.51 -44.30
C ARG A 5 5.08 25.28 -43.26
N ALA A 6 6.04 26.16 -43.16
CA ALA A 6 7.10 26.06 -42.17
C ALA A 6 6.56 26.28 -40.74
N LEU A 7 5.59 27.14 -40.57
CA LEU A 7 5.01 27.41 -39.27
C LEU A 7 4.29 26.20 -38.66
N VAL A 8 3.65 25.43 -39.49
CA VAL A 8 2.91 24.25 -39.02
C VAL A 8 3.86 23.19 -38.47
N ALA A 9 4.97 23.00 -39.11
CA ALA A 9 5.95 22.00 -38.68
C ALA A 9 6.55 22.32 -37.31
N VAL A 10 6.78 23.60 -37.05
CA VAL A 10 7.38 24.02 -35.79
C VAL A 10 6.44 23.78 -34.62
N LEU A 11 5.16 24.00 -34.81
CA LEU A 11 4.17 23.82 -33.75
C LEU A 11 4.06 22.37 -33.30
N LEU A 12 4.16 21.45 -34.22
CA LEU A 12 4.07 20.03 -33.88
C LEU A 12 5.26 19.56 -33.04
N ALA A 13 6.44 20.05 -33.35
CA ALA A 13 7.62 19.67 -32.60
C ALA A 13 7.57 20.14 -31.15
N SER A 14 7.01 21.33 -30.91
CA SER A 14 6.93 21.88 -29.56
C SER A 14 6.04 21.08 -28.65
N SER A 15 4.91 20.60 -29.15
CA SER A 15 3.95 19.88 -28.31
C SER A 15 4.51 18.57 -27.81
N ILE A 16 5.26 17.88 -28.63
CA ILE A 16 5.84 16.58 -28.26
C ILE A 16 6.87 16.73 -27.15
N ALA A 17 7.71 17.74 -27.25
CA ALA A 17 8.75 17.98 -26.26
C ALA A 17 8.16 18.30 -24.89
N ALA A 18 7.08 19.07 -24.83
CA ALA A 18 6.44 19.41 -23.56
C ALA A 18 5.87 18.20 -22.84
N CYS A 19 5.24 17.29 -23.55
CA CYS A 19 4.69 16.08 -22.95
C CYS A 19 5.75 15.16 -22.37
N THR A 20 6.87 15.05 -23.02
CA THR A 20 7.95 14.17 -22.56
C THR A 20 8.58 14.67 -21.27
N THR A 21 8.75 15.96 -21.15
CA THR A 21 9.42 16.56 -20.01
C THR A 21 8.65 16.40 -18.70
N THR A 22 7.33 16.50 -18.76
CA THR A 22 6.50 16.46 -17.57
C THR A 22 6.50 15.10 -16.88
N GLY A 23 6.69 14.02 -17.62
CA GLY A 23 6.65 12.69 -17.02
C GLY A 23 7.91 12.31 -16.24
N LEU A 24 9.01 13.03 -16.43
CA LEU A 24 10.31 12.64 -15.88
C LEU A 24 10.66 13.31 -14.55
N THR A 25 10.02 14.40 -14.22
CA THR A 25 10.40 15.21 -13.07
C THR A 25 9.53 14.98 -11.86
N THR A 26 8.73 13.97 -11.87
CA THR A 26 7.72 13.80 -10.85
C THR A 26 8.19 12.99 -9.66
N LYS A 27 7.37 13.00 -8.67
CA LYS A 27 7.53 12.38 -7.38
C LYS A 27 8.03 10.94 -7.45
N PRO A 28 8.84 10.50 -6.49
CA PRO A 28 9.15 9.08 -6.36
C PRO A 28 7.87 8.29 -6.13
N GLN A 29 7.77 7.15 -6.79
CA GLN A 29 6.62 6.29 -6.62
C GLN A 29 6.61 5.67 -5.24
N PRO A 30 5.43 5.51 -4.60
CA PRO A 30 5.37 4.79 -3.34
C PRO A 30 5.80 3.34 -3.52
N THR A 31 6.42 2.79 -2.50
CA THR A 31 6.80 1.38 -2.48
C THR A 31 5.54 0.52 -2.58
N PRO A 32 5.47 -0.43 -3.50
CA PRO A 32 4.31 -1.30 -3.60
C PRO A 32 4.18 -2.20 -2.38
N PRO A 33 2.98 -2.69 -2.06
CA PRO A 33 2.82 -3.64 -0.97
C PRO A 33 3.51 -4.96 -1.29
N LEU A 34 3.97 -5.67 -0.25
CA LEU A 34 4.58 -6.98 -0.42
C LEU A 34 3.56 -8.02 -0.85
N TRP A 35 2.35 -7.90 -0.37
CA TRP A 35 1.22 -8.68 -0.84
C TRP A 35 -0.08 -7.91 -0.55
N THR A 36 -1.12 -8.28 -1.28
CA THR A 36 -2.45 -7.72 -1.14
C THR A 36 -3.45 -8.88 -1.21
N SER A 37 -4.45 -8.84 -0.36
CA SER A 37 -5.48 -9.89 -0.34
C SER A 37 -6.83 -9.32 0.00
N SER A 38 -7.88 -9.91 -0.58
CA SER A 38 -9.28 -9.50 -0.37
C SER A 38 -9.97 -10.47 0.56
N TYR A 39 -10.84 -9.94 1.43
CA TYR A 39 -11.56 -10.74 2.41
C TYR A 39 -13.02 -10.32 2.50
N ASN A 40 -13.87 -11.26 2.84
CA ASN A 40 -15.30 -11.02 3.09
C ASN A 40 -15.53 -10.65 4.57
N VAL A 41 -14.79 -9.67 5.02
CA VAL A 41 -14.88 -9.14 6.40
C VAL A 41 -14.78 -7.63 6.29
N GLY A 42 -15.58 -6.91 7.06
CA GLY A 42 -15.55 -5.46 7.08
C GLY A 42 -14.21 -4.91 7.54
N TYR A 43 -13.83 -3.75 7.04
CA TYR A 43 -12.48 -3.22 7.29
C TYR A 43 -12.21 -2.95 8.77
N THR A 44 -13.20 -2.50 9.54
CA THR A 44 -13.03 -2.25 10.97
C THR A 44 -12.82 -3.54 11.76
N VAL A 45 -13.57 -4.56 11.43
CA VAL A 45 -13.45 -5.88 12.06
C VAL A 45 -12.08 -6.48 11.73
N MET A 46 -11.68 -6.39 10.48
CA MET A 46 -10.36 -6.87 10.04
C MET A 46 -9.23 -6.15 10.77
N ALA A 47 -9.27 -4.83 10.83
CA ALA A 47 -8.23 -4.04 11.48
C ALA A 47 -8.14 -4.35 12.98
N ASN A 48 -9.25 -4.44 13.66
CA ASN A 48 -9.27 -4.76 15.09
C ASN A 48 -8.76 -6.17 15.36
N CYS A 49 -9.08 -7.13 14.50
CA CYS A 49 -8.56 -8.49 14.60
C CYS A 49 -7.05 -8.53 14.42
N LEU A 50 -6.55 -7.84 13.40
CA LEU A 50 -5.10 -7.79 13.13
C LEU A 50 -4.34 -7.11 14.28
N ALA A 51 -4.92 -6.11 14.91
CA ALA A 51 -4.31 -5.44 16.06
C ALA A 51 -4.35 -6.31 17.31
N ALA A 52 -5.42 -7.07 17.52
CA ALA A 52 -5.59 -7.91 18.70
C ALA A 52 -4.77 -9.19 18.65
N GLN A 53 -4.42 -9.65 17.46
CA GLN A 53 -3.62 -10.88 17.26
C GLN A 53 -2.38 -10.58 16.44
N PRO A 54 -1.46 -9.79 16.97
CA PRO A 54 -0.28 -9.39 16.20
C PRO A 54 0.69 -10.57 16.01
N ILE A 55 1.62 -10.36 15.10
CA ILE A 55 2.72 -11.30 14.88
C ILE A 55 3.55 -11.40 16.15
N ALA A 56 4.06 -12.59 16.43
CA ALA A 56 4.88 -12.83 17.63
C ALA A 56 6.07 -11.85 17.70
N GLY A 57 6.24 -11.24 18.86
CA GLY A 57 7.28 -10.25 19.08
C GLY A 57 6.86 -8.81 18.80
N PHE A 58 5.65 -8.61 18.30
CA PHE A 58 5.13 -7.27 17.96
C PHE A 58 3.85 -6.97 18.71
N THR A 59 3.58 -5.67 18.84
CA THR A 59 2.31 -5.16 19.33
C THR A 59 1.63 -4.39 18.22
N GLY A 60 0.35 -4.62 18.00
CA GLY A 60 -0.42 -3.97 16.97
C GLY A 60 -1.33 -2.88 17.51
N VAL A 61 -1.39 -1.76 16.82
CA VAL A 61 -2.30 -0.65 17.13
C VAL A 61 -3.07 -0.30 15.88
N ALA A 62 -4.39 -0.33 15.95
CA ALA A 62 -5.25 0.03 14.83
C ALA A 62 -5.68 1.50 14.93
N GLN A 63 -5.55 2.22 13.82
CA GLN A 63 -6.13 3.55 13.64
C GLN A 63 -7.19 3.44 12.56
N ILE A 64 -8.43 3.66 12.95
CA ILE A 64 -9.57 3.50 12.04
C ILE A 64 -10.04 4.87 11.59
N GLU A 65 -10.07 5.04 10.28
CA GLU A 65 -10.57 6.26 9.64
C GLU A 65 -11.72 5.90 8.70
N ALA A 66 -12.25 6.90 8.01
CA ALA A 66 -13.30 6.63 7.02
C ALA A 66 -12.72 5.82 5.87
N ASP A 67 -13.27 4.65 5.63
CA ASP A 67 -12.93 3.74 4.52
C ASP A 67 -11.54 3.12 4.56
N THR A 68 -10.69 3.47 5.54
CA THR A 68 -9.33 2.94 5.63
C THR A 68 -8.94 2.78 7.09
N ALA A 69 -8.23 1.71 7.40
CA ALA A 69 -7.63 1.52 8.72
C ALA A 69 -6.16 1.14 8.54
N VAL A 70 -5.33 1.57 9.46
CA VAL A 70 -3.91 1.24 9.47
C VAL A 70 -3.59 0.53 10.78
N VAL A 71 -3.00 -0.65 10.67
CA VAL A 71 -2.54 -1.41 11.83
C VAL A 71 -1.01 -1.34 11.84
N THR A 72 -0.48 -0.55 12.75
CA THR A 72 0.96 -0.36 12.89
C THR A 72 1.52 -1.37 13.88
N LEU A 73 2.63 -1.99 13.53
CA LEU A 73 3.30 -2.96 14.39
C LEU A 73 4.58 -2.33 14.95
N THR A 74 4.77 -2.51 16.26
CA THR A 74 5.98 -2.11 16.96
C THR A 74 6.54 -3.32 17.70
N LEU A 75 7.84 -3.35 17.89
CA LEU A 75 8.44 -4.39 18.73
C LEU A 75 7.93 -4.27 20.17
N ASN A 76 7.88 -5.38 20.89
CA ASN A 76 7.38 -5.38 22.26
C ASN A 76 8.19 -4.50 23.21
N ASP A 77 9.42 -4.15 22.85
CA ASP A 77 10.23 -3.20 23.62
C ASP A 77 9.90 -1.73 23.30
N GLY A 78 8.95 -1.49 22.40
CA GLY A 78 8.54 -0.14 22.02
C GLY A 78 9.25 0.43 20.80
N THR A 79 10.21 -0.29 20.22
CA THR A 79 10.93 0.20 19.05
C THR A 79 10.01 0.26 17.84
N PRO A 80 9.87 1.42 17.19
CA PRO A 80 9.06 1.53 15.98
C PRO A 80 9.75 0.83 14.80
N MET A 81 8.98 0.08 14.02
CA MET A 81 9.51 -0.75 12.93
C MET A 81 8.87 -0.38 11.62
N ASN A 82 8.30 0.55 11.30
CA ASN A 82 7.79 0.91 9.96
C ASN A 82 7.13 -0.26 9.21
N ILE A 83 6.44 -1.12 9.93
CA ILE A 83 5.68 -2.22 9.35
C ILE A 83 4.21 -2.07 9.70
N ARG A 84 3.36 -2.34 8.73
CA ARG A 84 1.94 -2.11 8.93
C ARG A 84 1.08 -2.89 7.93
N PHE A 85 -0.15 -3.15 8.35
CA PHE A 85 -1.23 -3.53 7.46
C PHE A 85 -2.01 -2.26 7.10
N ILE A 86 -2.38 -2.14 5.85
CA ILE A 86 -3.35 -1.13 5.43
C ILE A 86 -4.61 -1.88 5.01
N VAL A 87 -5.73 -1.55 5.64
CA VAL A 87 -7.01 -2.20 5.40
C VAL A 87 -7.95 -1.21 4.76
N GLN A 88 -8.35 -1.49 3.53
CA GLN A 88 -9.24 -0.61 2.78
C GLN A 88 -10.62 -1.22 2.67
N ARG A 89 -11.62 -0.39 2.88
CA ARG A 89 -13.00 -0.80 2.69
C ARG A 89 -13.29 -0.94 1.20
N THR A 90 -13.82 -2.08 0.80
CA THR A 90 -14.24 -2.32 -0.58
C THR A 90 -15.76 -2.50 -0.71
N GLY A 91 -16.45 -2.64 0.41
CA GLY A 91 -17.89 -2.79 0.46
C GLY A 91 -18.36 -2.90 1.90
N PRO A 92 -19.68 -3.04 2.15
CA PRO A 92 -20.23 -3.08 3.52
C PRO A 92 -19.64 -4.20 4.38
N GLY A 93 -19.31 -5.33 3.79
CA GLY A 93 -18.75 -6.47 4.51
C GLY A 93 -17.50 -7.02 3.86
N THR A 94 -16.77 -6.19 3.12
CA THR A 94 -15.56 -6.62 2.39
C THR A 94 -14.45 -5.63 2.56
N SER A 95 -13.21 -6.14 2.51
CA SER A 95 -12.01 -5.32 2.66
C SER A 95 -10.85 -5.92 1.88
N VAL A 96 -9.85 -5.08 1.64
CA VAL A 96 -8.57 -5.48 1.07
C VAL A 96 -7.49 -5.15 2.08
N VAL A 97 -6.61 -6.10 2.33
CA VAL A 97 -5.47 -5.92 3.24
C VAL A 97 -4.19 -5.86 2.43
N GLU A 98 -3.40 -4.82 2.68
CA GLU A 98 -2.06 -4.67 2.13
C GLU A 98 -1.05 -4.80 3.25
N TRP A 99 0.03 -5.53 2.98
CA TRP A 99 1.15 -5.66 3.90
C TRP A 99 2.32 -4.82 3.43
N ARG A 100 2.82 -3.93 4.30
CA ARG A 100 3.91 -3.02 3.96
C ARG A 100 4.98 -3.04 5.03
N ARG A 101 6.23 -3.10 4.59
CA ARG A 101 7.41 -2.96 5.44
C ARG A 101 8.57 -2.38 4.63
N LEU A 102 9.62 -1.98 5.31
CA LEU A 102 10.83 -1.56 4.63
C LEU A 102 11.52 -2.77 4.00
N LEU A 103 11.98 -2.60 2.78
CA LEU A 103 12.60 -3.67 1.98
C LEU A 103 14.12 -3.68 2.11
N THR A 104 14.65 -3.39 3.26
CA THR A 104 16.07 -3.10 3.38
C THR A 104 16.94 -4.30 3.69
N VAL A 105 16.39 -5.38 4.22
CA VAL A 105 17.18 -6.50 4.71
C VAL A 105 16.48 -7.80 4.39
N GLY A 106 17.25 -8.85 4.08
CA GLY A 106 16.70 -10.20 3.94
C GLY A 106 16.30 -10.79 5.29
N GLY A 107 15.67 -11.95 5.26
CA GLY A 107 15.26 -12.65 6.48
C GLY A 107 13.87 -12.30 6.98
N TRP A 108 13.10 -11.51 6.22
CA TRP A 108 11.75 -11.14 6.59
C TRP A 108 10.67 -12.08 6.06
N GLU A 109 11.04 -13.05 5.24
CA GLU A 109 10.09 -13.97 4.64
C GLU A 109 9.19 -14.68 5.67
N PRO A 110 9.71 -15.16 6.81
CA PRO A 110 8.86 -15.77 7.83
C PRO A 110 7.84 -14.78 8.41
N ILE A 111 8.24 -13.53 8.60
CA ILE A 111 7.34 -12.49 9.10
C ILE A 111 6.28 -12.14 8.07
N ASP A 112 6.66 -12.06 6.80
CA ASP A 112 5.71 -11.83 5.72
C ASP A 112 4.67 -12.96 5.64
N GLY A 113 5.11 -14.20 5.81
CA GLY A 113 4.23 -15.34 5.86
C GLY A 113 3.30 -15.32 7.07
N ASP A 114 3.81 -14.94 8.23
CA ASP A 114 3.00 -14.81 9.44
C ASP A 114 1.96 -13.71 9.28
N ALA A 115 2.33 -12.59 8.67
CA ALA A 115 1.40 -11.50 8.41
C ALA A 115 0.24 -11.97 7.52
N ARG A 116 0.56 -12.73 6.47
CA ARG A 116 -0.45 -13.29 5.57
C ARG A 116 -1.36 -14.26 6.32
N ASN A 117 -0.77 -15.12 7.13
CA ASN A 117 -1.53 -16.08 7.91
C ASN A 117 -2.48 -15.39 8.89
N ARG A 118 -2.04 -14.31 9.54
CA ARG A 118 -2.91 -13.54 10.43
C ARG A 118 -4.07 -12.92 9.68
N ALA A 119 -3.82 -12.35 8.52
CA ALA A 119 -4.88 -11.78 7.70
C ALA A 119 -5.88 -12.86 7.26
N ASP A 120 -5.40 -14.03 6.87
CA ASP A 120 -6.27 -15.13 6.48
C ASP A 120 -7.14 -15.60 7.65
N ILE A 121 -6.58 -15.72 8.84
CA ILE A 121 -7.34 -16.09 10.04
C ILE A 121 -8.38 -15.02 10.35
N CYS A 122 -8.00 -13.76 10.34
CA CYS A 122 -8.94 -12.66 10.60
C CYS A 122 -10.01 -12.57 9.53
N GLY A 123 -9.70 -13.01 8.32
CA GLY A 123 -10.64 -13.06 7.20
C GLY A 123 -11.51 -14.31 7.17
N GLY A 124 -11.33 -15.23 8.11
CA GLY A 124 -12.12 -16.45 8.16
C GLY A 124 -11.69 -17.55 7.22
N LEU A 125 -10.44 -17.50 6.74
CA LEU A 125 -9.91 -18.48 5.79
C LEU A 125 -9.02 -19.55 6.45
N SER A 126 -9.17 -19.78 7.71
CA SER A 126 -8.36 -20.76 8.42
C SER A 126 -8.70 -22.20 8.05
#